data_cd5e8c78407539f67e05c4b90a24436b
#
_entry.id   cd5e8c78407539f67e05c4b90a24436b
#
_cell.length_a   1.000
_cell.length_b   1.000
_cell.length_c   1.000
_cell.angle_alpha   90.00
_cell.angle_beta   90.00
_cell.angle_gamma   90.00
#
_symmetry.space_group_name_H-M   'P 1'
#
loop_
_entity.id
_entity.type
_entity.pdbx_description
1 polymer ?
#
loop_
_entity_poly.entity_id
_entity_poly.type
_entity_poly.pdbx_seq_one_letter_code
_entity_poly.pdbx_strand_id
1 'polypeptide(L)'
;MFKTLILFFATALMELLGCFLPYVWLRQHGSVWLLPLAAACLVAFVYLLSLHPEASGRVYAAYGGVYVVSALLWLRWVDKIALQSSDFLGAAVILVGVVLIIAPWQQS
;
A
#
# COMPACT_ATOMS: atom_id res chain seq x y z
N MET A 1 -10.20 14.22 -0.56
CA MET A 1 -9.49 13.33 0.37
C MET A 1 -9.83 11.87 0.14
N PHE A 2 -11.11 11.58 -0.02
CA PHE A 2 -11.56 10.21 -0.24
C PHE A 2 -10.94 9.60 -1.49
N LYS A 3 -10.96 10.35 -2.59
CA LYS A 3 -10.39 9.90 -3.85
C LYS A 3 -8.89 9.61 -3.74
N THR A 4 -8.16 10.48 -3.03
CA THR A 4 -6.74 10.30 -2.80
C THR A 4 -6.45 9.04 -2.00
N LEU A 5 -7.24 8.78 -0.95
CA LEU A 5 -7.06 7.58 -0.13
C LEU A 5 -7.36 6.32 -0.92
N ILE A 6 -8.42 6.32 -1.72
CA ILE A 6 -8.74 5.17 -2.57
C ILE A 6 -7.60 4.89 -3.54
N LEU A 7 -7.04 5.92 -4.14
CA LEU A 7 -5.91 5.76 -5.07
C LEU A 7 -4.69 5.20 -4.35
N PHE A 8 -4.41 5.68 -3.12
CA PHE A 8 -3.31 5.13 -2.32
C PHE A 8 -3.52 3.66 -1.98
N PHE A 9 -4.75 3.28 -1.60
CA PHE A 9 -5.04 1.88 -1.30
C PHE A 9 -4.87 0.99 -2.54
N ALA A 10 -5.33 1.45 -3.71
CA ALA A 10 -5.14 0.71 -4.95
C ALA A 10 -3.65 0.55 -5.26
N THR A 11 -2.87 1.60 -5.05
CA THR A 11 -1.42 1.59 -5.24
C THR A 11 -0.75 0.58 -4.29
N ALA A 12 -1.16 0.61 -3.02
CA ALA A 12 -0.62 -0.31 -2.02
C ALA A 12 -0.95 -1.75 -2.34
N LEU A 13 -2.16 -2.01 -2.83
CA LEU A 13 -2.54 -3.37 -3.22
C LEU A 13 -1.65 -3.88 -4.35
N MET A 14 -1.35 -3.05 -5.34
CA MET A 14 -0.47 -3.44 -6.44
C MET A 14 0.95 -3.73 -5.95
N GLU A 15 1.45 -2.93 -5.02
CA GLU A 15 2.78 -3.17 -4.44
C GLU A 15 2.79 -4.45 -3.61
N LEU A 16 1.78 -4.67 -2.78
CA LEU A 16 1.69 -5.88 -1.96
C LEU A 16 1.62 -7.12 -2.84
N LEU A 17 0.80 -7.11 -3.88
CA LEU A 17 0.72 -8.23 -4.81
C LEU A 17 2.04 -8.44 -5.54
N GLY A 18 2.66 -7.35 -6.00
CA GLY A 18 3.93 -7.41 -6.70
C GLY A 18 5.05 -7.99 -5.86
N CYS A 19 4.99 -7.80 -4.54
CA CYS A 19 5.97 -8.34 -3.62
C CYS A 19 5.58 -9.73 -3.13
N PHE A 20 4.28 -9.98 -2.93
CA PHE A 20 3.79 -11.25 -2.39
C PHE A 20 3.94 -12.40 -3.41
N LEU A 21 3.66 -12.14 -4.68
CA LEU A 21 3.69 -13.21 -5.69
C LEU A 21 5.08 -13.82 -5.85
N PRO A 22 6.19 -13.04 -5.94
CA PRO A 22 7.51 -13.63 -5.93
C PRO A 22 7.84 -14.35 -4.63
N TYR A 23 7.31 -13.86 -3.51
CA TYR A 23 7.49 -14.53 -2.21
C TYR A 23 6.87 -15.93 -2.25
N VAL A 24 5.65 -16.06 -2.80
CA VAL A 24 4.99 -17.37 -2.93
C VAL A 24 5.83 -18.29 -3.79
N TRP A 25 6.38 -17.78 -4.89
CA TRP A 25 7.24 -18.58 -5.77
C TRP A 25 8.49 -19.06 -5.05
N LEU A 26 9.14 -18.17 -4.29
CA LEU A 26 10.42 -18.48 -3.63
C LEU A 26 10.26 -19.36 -2.39
N ARG A 27 9.20 -19.14 -1.60
CA ARG A 27 9.06 -19.74 -0.28
C ARG A 27 8.05 -20.88 -0.23
N GLN A 28 7.09 -20.88 -1.12
CA GLN A 28 5.97 -21.85 -1.11
C GLN A 28 5.94 -22.69 -2.38
N HIS A 29 7.01 -22.66 -3.16
CA HIS A 29 7.14 -23.46 -4.39
C HIS A 29 6.00 -23.23 -5.37
N GLY A 30 5.57 -21.96 -5.50
CA GLY A 30 4.55 -21.61 -6.45
C GLY A 30 5.04 -21.65 -7.88
N SER A 31 4.12 -21.41 -8.82
CA SER A 31 4.42 -21.41 -10.24
C SER A 31 5.32 -20.26 -10.63
N VAL A 32 6.23 -20.50 -11.58
CA VAL A 32 7.09 -19.45 -12.14
C VAL A 32 6.28 -18.39 -12.88
N TRP A 33 5.06 -18.71 -13.29
CA TRP A 33 4.17 -17.75 -13.96
C TRP A 33 3.71 -16.63 -13.03
N LEU A 34 3.93 -16.77 -11.72
CA LEU A 34 3.67 -15.67 -10.77
C LEU A 34 4.60 -14.48 -11.00
N LEU A 35 5.78 -14.70 -11.56
CA LEU A 35 6.75 -13.62 -11.78
C LEU A 35 6.29 -12.59 -12.83
N PRO A 36 5.79 -12.99 -14.02
CA PRO A 36 5.22 -12.01 -14.96
C PRO A 36 4.03 -11.26 -14.38
N LEU A 37 3.18 -11.94 -13.60
CA LEU A 37 2.05 -11.29 -12.96
C LEU A 37 2.52 -10.27 -11.92
N ALA A 38 3.55 -10.62 -11.14
CA ALA A 38 4.14 -9.69 -10.18
C ALA A 38 4.71 -8.46 -10.89
N ALA A 39 5.39 -8.66 -12.01
CA ALA A 39 5.94 -7.55 -12.79
C ALA A 39 4.83 -6.62 -13.28
N ALA A 40 3.71 -7.18 -13.74
CA ALA A 40 2.56 -6.38 -14.16
C ALA A 40 1.99 -5.57 -13.00
N CYS A 41 1.91 -6.17 -11.81
CA CYS A 41 1.44 -5.47 -10.61
C CYS A 41 2.36 -4.31 -10.23
N LEU A 42 3.68 -4.51 -10.33
CA LEU A 42 4.65 -3.46 -10.02
C LEU A 42 4.61 -2.31 -11.02
N VAL A 43 4.42 -2.62 -12.30
CA VAL A 43 4.23 -1.58 -13.32
C VAL A 43 2.96 -0.78 -13.03
N ALA A 44 1.87 -1.46 -12.69
CA ALA A 44 0.62 -0.79 -12.31
C ALA A 44 0.83 0.06 -11.05
N PHE A 45 1.61 -0.42 -10.10
CA PHE A 45 1.95 0.33 -8.88
C PHE A 45 2.63 1.66 -9.22
N VAL A 46 3.65 1.63 -10.07
CA VAL A 46 4.37 2.84 -10.46
C VAL A 46 3.43 3.80 -11.19
N TYR A 47 2.61 3.28 -12.08
CA TYR A 47 1.65 4.11 -12.83
C TYR A 47 0.67 4.80 -11.89
N LEU A 48 0.07 4.03 -10.95
CA LEU A 48 -0.88 4.59 -10.01
C LEU A 48 -0.24 5.64 -9.11
N LEU A 49 0.99 5.39 -8.68
CA LEU A 49 1.72 6.33 -7.84
C LEU A 49 1.96 7.66 -8.57
N SER A 50 2.17 7.60 -9.89
CA SER A 50 2.42 8.79 -10.71
C SER A 50 1.19 9.66 -10.93
N LEU A 51 -0.01 9.17 -10.59
CA LEU A 51 -1.25 9.92 -10.80
C LEU A 51 -1.50 11.00 -9.78
N HIS A 52 -0.72 11.03 -8.69
CA HIS A 52 -0.87 12.04 -7.66
C HIS A 52 -0.24 13.36 -8.11
N PRO A 53 -0.96 14.50 -7.95
CA PRO A 53 -0.50 15.78 -8.47
C PRO A 53 0.52 16.51 -7.59
N GLU A 54 0.92 15.94 -6.49
CA GLU A 54 1.81 16.55 -5.51
C GLU A 54 3.26 16.20 -5.81
N ALA A 55 4.19 16.93 -5.18
CA ALA A 55 5.61 16.61 -5.28
C ALA A 55 5.89 15.20 -4.79
N SER A 56 6.83 14.51 -5.42
CA SER A 56 7.07 13.09 -5.18
C SER A 56 7.33 12.77 -3.71
N GLY A 57 8.11 13.60 -3.00
CA GLY A 57 8.40 13.35 -1.60
C GLY A 57 7.16 13.34 -0.73
N ARG A 58 6.21 14.24 -0.99
CA ARG A 58 4.94 14.28 -0.27
C ARG A 58 4.07 13.08 -0.59
N VAL A 59 4.04 12.69 -1.86
CA VAL A 59 3.29 11.50 -2.28
C VAL A 59 3.82 10.27 -1.55
N TYR A 60 5.14 10.09 -1.53
CA TYR A 60 5.75 8.93 -0.88
C TYR A 60 5.49 8.94 0.63
N ALA A 61 5.54 10.10 1.28
CA ALA A 61 5.29 10.19 2.72
C ALA A 61 3.85 9.79 3.06
N ALA A 62 2.88 10.33 2.34
CA ALA A 62 1.47 9.99 2.57
C ALA A 62 1.18 8.54 2.18
N TYR A 63 1.72 8.09 1.05
CA TYR A 63 1.54 6.72 0.59
C TYR A 63 2.11 5.71 1.60
N GLY A 64 3.30 6.00 2.15
CA GLY A 64 3.92 5.11 3.14
C GLY A 64 3.02 4.84 4.33
N GLY A 65 2.31 5.87 4.81
CA GLY A 65 1.37 5.70 5.90
C GLY A 65 0.17 4.84 5.51
N VAL A 66 -0.40 5.08 4.34
CA VAL A 66 -1.50 4.25 3.84
C VAL A 66 -1.03 2.81 3.61
N TYR A 67 0.21 2.65 3.14
CA TYR A 67 0.79 1.32 2.93
C TYR A 67 0.86 0.55 4.24
N VAL A 68 1.28 1.20 5.34
CA VAL A 68 1.37 0.52 6.65
C VAL A 68 0.00 -0.04 7.05
N VAL A 69 -1.06 0.76 6.91
CA VAL A 69 -2.42 0.30 7.21
C VAL A 69 -2.81 -0.86 6.30
N SER A 70 -2.52 -0.75 5.01
CA SER A 70 -2.82 -1.80 4.04
C SER A 70 -2.07 -3.09 4.38
N ALA A 71 -0.81 -2.97 4.81
CA ALA A 71 -0.01 -4.12 5.19
C ALA A 71 -0.58 -4.82 6.44
N LEU A 72 -1.11 -4.05 7.40
CA LEU A 72 -1.75 -4.63 8.58
C LEU A 72 -3.03 -5.36 8.20
N LEU A 73 -3.82 -4.81 7.27
CA LEU A 73 -4.99 -5.51 6.75
C LEU A 73 -4.59 -6.80 6.04
N TRP A 74 -3.52 -6.75 5.28
CA TRP A 74 -2.97 -7.93 4.62
C TRP A 74 -2.56 -8.98 5.64
N LEU A 75 -1.88 -8.56 6.72
CA LEU A 75 -1.46 -9.45 7.80
C LEU A 75 -2.66 -10.20 8.38
N ARG A 76 -3.78 -9.50 8.60
CA ARG A 76 -4.97 -10.09 9.20
C ARG A 76 -5.69 -11.04 8.24
N TRP A 77 -5.83 -10.66 6.97
CA TRP A 77 -6.69 -11.41 6.04
C TRP A 77 -5.94 -12.37 5.13
N VAL A 78 -4.71 -12.05 4.73
CA VAL A 78 -3.92 -12.95 3.86
C VAL A 78 -3.04 -13.85 4.70
N ASP A 79 -2.28 -13.27 5.62
CA ASP A 79 -1.39 -14.04 6.50
C ASP A 79 -2.16 -14.70 7.64
N LYS A 80 -3.38 -14.26 7.92
CA LYS A 80 -4.29 -14.81 8.94
C LYS A 80 -3.71 -14.75 10.34
N ILE A 81 -2.99 -13.68 10.62
CA ILE A 81 -2.43 -13.41 11.95
C ILE A 81 -3.28 -12.34 12.63
N ALA A 82 -3.67 -12.59 13.88
CA ALA A 82 -4.47 -11.65 14.64
C ALA A 82 -3.70 -10.37 14.93
N LEU A 83 -4.36 -9.22 14.76
CA LEU A 83 -3.76 -7.93 15.04
C LEU A 83 -3.69 -7.71 16.54
N GLN A 84 -2.57 -7.13 16.98
CA GLN A 84 -2.37 -6.76 18.37
C GLN A 84 -2.91 -5.33 18.60
N SER A 85 -3.15 -4.99 19.86
CA SER A 85 -3.60 -3.62 20.19
C SER A 85 -2.58 -2.56 19.79
N SER A 86 -1.29 -2.88 19.85
CA SER A 86 -0.25 -1.97 19.36
C SER A 86 -0.34 -1.72 17.86
N ASP A 87 -0.79 -2.70 17.08
CA ASP A 87 -1.01 -2.52 15.64
C ASP A 87 -2.12 -1.50 15.39
N PHE A 88 -3.23 -1.61 16.12
CA PHE A 88 -4.33 -0.66 15.99
C PHE A 88 -3.93 0.74 16.39
N LEU A 89 -3.21 0.87 17.49
CA LEU A 89 -2.75 2.17 17.97
C LEU A 89 -1.79 2.81 16.96
N GLY A 90 -0.82 2.05 16.49
CA GLY A 90 0.14 2.54 15.51
C GLY A 90 -0.54 2.98 14.21
N ALA A 91 -1.50 2.18 13.73
CA ALA A 91 -2.25 2.51 12.53
C ALA A 91 -3.05 3.80 12.70
N ALA A 92 -3.67 3.99 13.87
CA ALA A 92 -4.45 5.20 14.14
C ALA A 92 -3.55 6.44 14.10
N VAL A 93 -2.39 6.39 14.73
CA VAL A 93 -1.45 7.51 14.76
C VAL A 93 -0.96 7.82 13.34
N ILE A 94 -0.64 6.79 12.57
CA ILE A 94 -0.16 6.94 11.20
C ILE A 94 -1.24 7.57 10.32
N LEU A 95 -2.50 7.12 10.45
CA LEU A 95 -3.61 7.68 9.66
C LEU A 95 -3.83 9.15 9.96
N VAL A 96 -3.72 9.56 11.23
CA VAL A 96 -3.80 10.98 11.59
C VAL A 96 -2.70 11.75 10.86
N GLY A 97 -1.47 11.22 10.85
CA GLY A 97 -0.37 11.85 10.15
C GLY A 97 -0.60 11.97 8.66
N VAL A 98 -1.14 10.91 8.04
CA VAL A 98 -1.46 10.92 6.60
C VAL A 98 -2.50 12.00 6.29
N VAL A 99 -3.55 12.07 7.10
CA VAL A 99 -4.61 13.09 6.89
C VAL A 99 -4.03 14.50 6.96
N LEU A 100 -3.13 14.74 7.92
CA LEU A 100 -2.48 16.04 8.03
C LEU A 100 -1.62 16.37 6.80
N ILE A 101 -0.97 15.39 6.22
CA ILE A 101 -0.13 15.60 5.04
C ILE A 101 -0.99 15.90 3.81
N ILE A 102 -2.08 15.16 3.61
CA ILE A 102 -2.87 15.27 2.38
C ILE A 102 -3.97 16.31 2.47
N ALA A 103 -4.29 16.81 3.65
CA ALA A 103 -5.38 17.79 3.81
C ALA A 103 -5.23 19.00 2.88
N PRO A 104 -4.02 19.62 2.74
CA PRO A 104 -3.88 20.76 1.83
C PRO A 104 -4.13 20.42 0.36
N TRP A 105 -4.01 19.15 -0.02
CA TRP A 105 -4.20 18.73 -1.42
C TRP A 105 -5.64 18.93 -1.88
N GLN A 106 -6.58 18.98 -0.94
CA GLN A 106 -8.01 19.14 -1.23
C GLN A 106 -8.36 20.54 -1.72
N GLN A 107 -7.47 21.50 -1.46
CA GLN A 107 -7.73 22.91 -1.72
C GLN A 107 -7.15 23.41 -3.04
N SER A 108 -6.46 22.54 -3.76
CA SER A 108 -5.81 22.90 -5.01
C SER A 108 -6.63 22.51 -6.23
#